data_b77a5cad2507e3d627542c2d7b3fb6e3
#
_entry.id   b77a5cad2507e3d627542c2d7b3fb6e3
#
_cell.length_a   1.000
_cell.length_b   1.000
_cell.length_c   1.000
_cell.angle_alpha   90.00
_cell.angle_beta   90.00
_cell.angle_gamma   90.00
#
_symmetry.space_group_name_H-M   'P 1'
#
loop_
_entity.id
_entity.type
_entity.pdbx_description
1 polymer ?
#
loop_
_entity_poly.entity_id
_entity_poly.type
_entity_poly.pdbx_seq_one_letter_code
_entity_poly.pdbx_strand_id
1 'polypeptide(L)'
;MSKDDRRIDTSRPPGAGAHLQSGNPTLLLHEEHDLCPGCGEPLALRVLLEVIAELACTERAIGVIGIGCYTALTSMMDVDRIQALHGRAPSVATGAKRMQPDALLFTLQGDGDMVNEGLQEVIHTAARGENVTCILLNNGVFGETGGHMTATTVVGQRTKNTLDGRDAAAHGHPIRIGDMLASLEGTAYAARGAVTNAAEVSRTRRMLKRAFETQLAGRGFSFVEVLTMCPTGWFVPTAEGPDYMDRVMTPVHRIGELKS
;
A
#
# COMPACT_ATOMS: atom_id res chain seq x y z
N MET A 1 -34.33 4.00 -26.32
CA MET A 1 -33.13 4.28 -25.53
C MET A 1 -33.60 4.91 -24.24
N SER A 2 -33.73 4.11 -23.17
CA SER A 2 -34.17 4.53 -21.83
C SER A 2 -32.97 5.09 -21.09
N LYS A 3 -33.02 6.35 -20.66
CA LYS A 3 -32.07 6.94 -19.70
C LYS A 3 -32.45 6.41 -18.34
N ASP A 4 -31.59 5.57 -17.80
CA ASP A 4 -31.65 5.07 -16.43
C ASP A 4 -31.37 6.25 -15.49
N ASP A 5 -32.43 6.74 -14.86
CA ASP A 5 -32.44 7.90 -13.95
C ASP A 5 -32.02 7.39 -12.55
N ARG A 6 -30.71 7.22 -12.33
CA ARG A 6 -30.16 6.87 -11.01
C ARG A 6 -30.28 8.10 -10.09
N ARG A 7 -31.43 8.25 -9.48
CA ARG A 7 -31.63 9.23 -8.39
C ARG A 7 -30.76 8.79 -7.19
N ILE A 8 -29.87 9.65 -6.79
CA ILE A 8 -29.17 9.51 -5.49
C ILE A 8 -30.22 9.60 -4.40
N ASP A 9 -30.39 8.53 -3.64
CA ASP A 9 -31.27 8.54 -2.47
C ASP A 9 -30.62 9.39 -1.37
N THR A 10 -31.10 10.62 -1.23
CA THR A 10 -30.64 11.57 -0.20
C THR A 10 -31.30 11.37 1.16
N SER A 11 -32.13 10.34 1.33
CA SER A 11 -32.81 10.03 2.60
C SER A 11 -31.91 9.30 3.60
N ARG A 12 -30.73 8.83 3.18
CA ARG A 12 -29.78 8.13 4.04
C ARG A 12 -28.87 9.12 4.75
N PRO A 13 -28.81 9.14 6.08
CA PRO A 13 -27.88 10.00 6.80
C PRO A 13 -26.43 9.65 6.44
N PRO A 14 -25.52 10.64 6.32
CA PRO A 14 -24.09 10.36 6.10
C PRO A 14 -23.58 9.52 7.28
N GLY A 15 -23.01 8.35 6.97
CA GLY A 15 -22.48 7.42 7.97
C GLY A 15 -23.31 6.17 8.24
N ALA A 16 -24.48 5.99 7.63
CA ALA A 16 -25.21 4.73 7.70
C ALA A 16 -24.62 3.71 6.71
N GLY A 17 -23.42 3.21 7.00
CA GLY A 17 -22.88 2.02 6.38
C GLY A 17 -23.83 0.84 6.60
N ALA A 18 -24.06 -0.01 5.60
CA ALA A 18 -24.80 -1.24 5.78
C ALA A 18 -24.11 -2.04 6.89
N HIS A 19 -24.80 -2.30 7.98
CA HIS A 19 -24.33 -3.20 9.03
C HIS A 19 -24.03 -4.54 8.37
N LEU A 20 -22.75 -4.85 8.18
CA LEU A 20 -22.29 -6.18 7.82
C LEU A 20 -22.68 -7.09 8.99
N GLN A 21 -23.63 -7.99 8.75
CA GLN A 21 -24.00 -9.01 9.72
C GLN A 21 -22.76 -9.82 10.09
N SER A 22 -22.51 -9.96 11.38
CA SER A 22 -21.43 -10.73 11.98
C SER A 22 -21.34 -12.12 11.35
N GLY A 23 -20.27 -12.42 10.63
CA GLY A 23 -20.01 -13.77 10.13
C GLY A 23 -19.01 -13.92 8.99
N ASN A 24 -18.73 -12.89 8.23
CA ASN A 24 -17.75 -12.99 7.15
C ASN A 24 -16.96 -11.67 6.99
N PRO A 25 -15.79 -11.55 7.62
CA PRO A 25 -14.95 -10.33 7.50
C PRO A 25 -14.33 -10.16 6.11
N THR A 26 -14.64 -11.03 5.17
CA THR A 26 -13.96 -11.16 3.88
C THR A 26 -14.47 -10.24 2.77
N LEU A 27 -15.42 -9.36 3.02
CA LEU A 27 -16.10 -8.63 1.96
C LEU A 27 -15.85 -7.11 1.99
N LEU A 28 -14.61 -6.72 2.24
CA LEU A 28 -14.22 -5.33 2.04
C LEU A 28 -13.78 -5.05 0.60
N LEU A 29 -13.73 -6.09 -0.26
CA LEU A 29 -13.63 -5.98 -1.72
C LEU A 29 -14.90 -6.60 -2.31
N HIS A 30 -15.87 -5.77 -2.67
CA HIS A 30 -17.23 -6.21 -2.97
C HIS A 30 -17.50 -6.63 -4.40
N GLU A 31 -16.59 -6.35 -5.33
CA GLU A 31 -16.83 -6.50 -6.77
C GLU A 31 -15.63 -7.15 -7.47
N GLU A 32 -15.84 -7.60 -8.71
CA GLU A 32 -14.75 -8.01 -9.60
C GLU A 32 -13.93 -6.77 -9.97
N HIS A 33 -12.61 -6.90 -9.99
CA HIS A 33 -11.69 -5.82 -10.33
C HIS A 33 -11.01 -6.07 -11.67
N ASP A 34 -10.65 -4.99 -12.36
CA ASP A 34 -9.99 -5.01 -13.68
C ASP A 34 -8.46 -4.99 -13.62
N LEU A 35 -7.85 -5.27 -12.46
CA LEU A 35 -6.40 -5.37 -12.37
C LEU A 35 -5.87 -6.62 -13.09
N CYS A 36 -4.63 -6.52 -13.55
CA CYS A 36 -4.00 -7.57 -14.35
C CYS A 36 -4.00 -8.94 -13.66
N PRO A 37 -4.14 -10.06 -14.40
CA PRO A 37 -3.99 -11.39 -13.85
C PRO A 37 -2.64 -11.56 -13.14
N GLY A 38 -2.67 -12.07 -11.89
CA GLY A 38 -1.48 -12.25 -11.07
C GLY A 38 -0.95 -10.99 -10.38
N CYS A 39 -1.66 -9.86 -10.48
CA CYS A 39 -1.35 -8.68 -9.69
C CYS A 39 -1.46 -8.96 -8.20
N GLY A 40 -0.43 -8.58 -7.41
CA GLY A 40 -0.40 -8.79 -5.97
C GLY A 40 -1.15 -7.74 -5.15
N GLU A 41 -1.51 -6.60 -5.74
CA GLU A 41 -2.14 -5.49 -5.03
C GLU A 41 -3.51 -5.83 -4.44
N PRO A 42 -4.43 -6.55 -5.14
CA PRO A 42 -5.71 -6.94 -4.57
C PRO A 42 -5.56 -7.82 -3.32
N LEU A 43 -4.59 -8.74 -3.33
CA LEU A 43 -4.33 -9.60 -2.18
C LEU A 43 -3.75 -8.80 -1.00
N ALA A 44 -2.82 -7.88 -1.27
CA ALA A 44 -2.26 -6.99 -0.24
C ALA A 44 -3.36 -6.11 0.39
N LEU A 45 -4.23 -5.54 -0.44
CA LEU A 45 -5.35 -4.73 0.03
C LEU A 45 -6.35 -5.54 0.85
N ARG A 46 -6.69 -6.76 0.41
CA ARG A 46 -7.54 -7.66 1.17
C ARG A 46 -6.98 -7.93 2.56
N VAL A 47 -5.69 -8.27 2.65
CA VAL A 47 -5.01 -8.54 3.94
C VAL A 47 -5.04 -7.32 4.85
N LEU A 48 -4.81 -6.12 4.29
CA LEU A 48 -4.90 -4.85 5.02
C LEU A 48 -6.29 -4.65 5.63
N LEU A 49 -7.33 -4.81 4.85
CA LEU A 49 -8.71 -4.61 5.28
C LEU A 49 -9.16 -5.66 6.30
N GLU A 50 -8.76 -6.92 6.13
CA GLU A 50 -8.98 -7.99 7.12
C GLU A 50 -8.35 -7.64 8.48
N VAL A 51 -7.17 -7.03 8.50
CA VAL A 51 -6.52 -6.57 9.74
C VAL A 51 -7.28 -5.42 10.38
N ILE A 52 -7.76 -4.45 9.61
CA ILE A 52 -8.57 -3.35 10.12
C ILE A 52 -9.87 -3.88 10.76
N ALA A 53 -10.52 -4.85 10.11
CA ALA A 53 -11.72 -5.49 10.64
C ALA A 53 -11.43 -6.30 11.93
N GLU A 54 -10.33 -7.06 11.97
CA GLU A 54 -9.89 -7.81 13.16
C GLU A 54 -9.65 -6.89 14.37
N LEU A 55 -9.12 -5.71 14.13
CA LEU A 55 -8.89 -4.69 15.17
C LEU A 55 -10.16 -3.91 15.56
N ALA A 56 -11.32 -4.26 14.98
CA ALA A 56 -12.59 -3.57 15.16
C ALA A 56 -12.50 -2.05 14.91
N CYS A 57 -11.74 -1.66 13.87
CA CYS A 57 -11.45 -0.27 13.54
C CYS A 57 -12.14 0.22 12.25
N THR A 58 -12.99 -0.59 11.62
CA THR A 58 -13.62 -0.28 10.33
C THR A 58 -14.32 1.08 10.32
N GLU A 59 -15.16 1.35 11.34
CA GLU A 59 -15.96 2.59 11.46
C GLU A 59 -15.13 3.86 11.69
N ARG A 60 -13.86 3.73 12.05
CA ARG A 60 -12.95 4.84 12.32
C ARG A 60 -11.67 4.80 11.49
N ALA A 61 -11.60 3.89 10.53
CA ALA A 61 -10.47 3.80 9.63
C ALA A 61 -10.61 4.81 8.50
N ILE A 62 -9.54 5.56 8.24
CA ILE A 62 -9.47 6.51 7.13
C ILE A 62 -8.24 6.19 6.30
N GLY A 63 -8.45 5.79 5.04
CA GLY A 63 -7.38 5.58 4.08
C GLY A 63 -7.08 6.86 3.28
N VAL A 64 -5.84 7.33 3.32
CA VAL A 64 -5.35 8.38 2.42
C VAL A 64 -4.64 7.69 1.26
N ILE A 65 -5.27 7.72 0.11
CA ILE A 65 -4.89 6.92 -1.05
C ILE A 65 -4.09 7.79 -2.02
N GLY A 66 -2.91 7.32 -2.39
CA GLY A 66 -2.12 7.92 -3.47
C GLY A 66 -2.65 7.54 -4.86
N ILE A 67 -1.79 7.55 -5.88
CA ILE A 67 -2.18 7.28 -7.27
C ILE A 67 -1.36 6.11 -7.83
N GLY A 68 -2.04 5.12 -8.42
CA GLY A 68 -1.46 3.92 -9.02
C GLY A 68 -2.55 2.89 -9.35
N CYS A 69 -2.18 1.69 -9.79
CA CYS A 69 -3.13 0.62 -10.13
C CYS A 69 -4.12 0.33 -8.99
N TYR A 70 -3.66 0.33 -7.75
CA TYR A 70 -4.49 0.13 -6.55
C TYR A 70 -5.62 1.15 -6.40
N THR A 71 -5.54 2.29 -7.08
CA THR A 71 -6.62 3.30 -7.07
C THR A 71 -7.92 2.73 -7.65
N ALA A 72 -7.84 1.80 -8.60
CA ALA A 72 -8.99 1.11 -9.17
C ALA A 72 -9.75 0.27 -8.13
N LEU A 73 -9.10 -0.13 -7.03
CA LEU A 73 -9.71 -0.93 -5.96
C LEU A 73 -10.40 -0.07 -4.90
N THR A 74 -10.20 1.24 -4.91
CA THR A 74 -10.63 2.10 -3.79
C THR A 74 -12.13 2.23 -3.66
N SER A 75 -12.89 2.17 -4.77
CA SER A 75 -14.37 2.16 -4.74
C SER A 75 -14.95 0.93 -4.05
N MET A 76 -14.16 -0.14 -3.95
CA MET A 76 -14.55 -1.43 -3.37
C MET A 76 -14.20 -1.53 -1.87
N MET A 77 -13.47 -0.53 -1.32
CA MET A 77 -13.07 -0.51 0.09
C MET A 77 -14.20 0.03 0.97
N ASP A 78 -14.57 -0.70 2.00
CA ASP A 78 -15.59 -0.29 2.99
C ASP A 78 -14.96 0.44 4.19
N VAL A 79 -14.15 1.45 3.89
CA VAL A 79 -13.58 2.40 4.86
C VAL A 79 -13.62 3.80 4.28
N ASP A 80 -13.60 4.81 5.13
CA ASP A 80 -13.52 6.20 4.67
C ASP A 80 -12.21 6.45 3.90
N ARG A 81 -12.30 7.29 2.86
CA ARG A 81 -11.17 7.52 1.94
C ARG A 81 -10.98 9.00 1.62
N ILE A 82 -9.71 9.38 1.52
CA ILE A 82 -9.29 10.69 0.98
C ILE A 82 -8.34 10.38 -0.19
N GLN A 83 -8.68 10.82 -1.40
CA GLN A 83 -7.77 10.72 -2.54
C GLN A 83 -6.76 11.86 -2.47
N ALA A 84 -5.47 11.53 -2.41
CA ALA A 84 -4.38 12.50 -2.47
C ALA A 84 -3.80 12.61 -3.89
N LEU A 85 -3.10 13.69 -4.17
CA LEU A 85 -2.24 13.80 -5.36
C LEU A 85 -1.02 12.89 -5.21
N HIS A 86 -0.34 12.59 -6.33
CA HIS A 86 0.88 11.80 -6.36
C HIS A 86 1.89 12.27 -5.30
N GLY A 87 2.37 11.31 -4.49
CA GLY A 87 3.35 11.52 -3.44
C GLY A 87 2.85 12.25 -2.20
N ARG A 88 1.63 12.80 -2.19
CA ARG A 88 1.16 13.72 -1.11
C ARG A 88 0.36 13.03 0.00
N ALA A 89 0.12 11.73 -0.12
CA ALA A 89 -0.68 11.02 0.88
C ALA A 89 -0.15 11.16 2.32
N PRO A 90 1.16 11.10 2.63
CA PRO A 90 1.65 11.27 4.00
C PRO A 90 1.38 12.67 4.59
N SER A 91 1.48 13.73 3.77
CA SER A 91 1.15 15.09 4.21
C SER A 91 -0.33 15.29 4.48
N VAL A 92 -1.19 14.77 3.59
CA VAL A 92 -2.65 14.77 3.79
C VAL A 92 -3.02 13.97 5.03
N ALA A 93 -2.42 12.78 5.21
CA ALA A 93 -2.61 11.94 6.39
C ALA A 93 -2.21 12.65 7.69
N THR A 94 -1.10 13.38 7.69
CA THR A 94 -0.68 14.21 8.83
C THR A 94 -1.76 15.22 9.22
N GLY A 95 -2.31 15.95 8.24
CA GLY A 95 -3.38 16.92 8.47
C GLY A 95 -4.65 16.26 8.98
N ALA A 96 -5.10 15.18 8.33
CA ALA A 96 -6.29 14.43 8.71
C ALA A 96 -6.17 13.84 10.13
N LYS A 97 -4.98 13.30 10.50
CA LYS A 97 -4.76 12.74 11.84
C LYS A 97 -4.85 13.80 12.93
N ARG A 98 -4.37 15.01 12.67
CA ARG A 98 -4.48 16.12 13.63
C ARG A 98 -5.90 16.59 13.83
N MET A 99 -6.75 16.48 12.80
CA MET A 99 -8.18 16.82 12.89
C MET A 99 -9.02 15.68 13.44
N GLN A 100 -8.59 14.44 13.29
CA GLN A 100 -9.27 13.21 13.72
C GLN A 100 -8.28 12.32 14.52
N PRO A 101 -7.91 12.73 15.75
CA PRO A 101 -6.85 12.07 16.53
C PRO A 101 -7.17 10.61 16.88
N ASP A 102 -8.45 10.26 16.98
CA ASP A 102 -8.92 8.90 17.34
C ASP A 102 -9.07 7.97 16.13
N ALA A 103 -8.97 8.50 14.90
CA ALA A 103 -9.06 7.69 13.69
C ALA A 103 -7.85 6.76 13.55
N LEU A 104 -8.08 5.53 13.06
CA LEU A 104 -7.03 4.68 12.51
C LEU A 104 -6.73 5.19 11.09
N LEU A 105 -5.64 5.91 10.95
CA LEU A 105 -5.31 6.60 9.72
C LEU A 105 -4.12 5.94 9.02
N PHE A 106 -4.30 5.55 7.76
CA PHE A 106 -3.24 4.94 6.99
C PHE A 106 -3.11 5.60 5.60
N THR A 107 -1.90 5.55 5.04
CA THR A 107 -1.70 5.84 3.62
C THR A 107 -1.56 4.54 2.84
N LEU A 108 -2.01 4.54 1.59
CA LEU A 108 -1.78 3.45 0.64
C LEU A 108 -1.18 4.02 -0.63
N GLN A 109 0.02 3.60 -0.96
CA GLN A 109 0.80 4.15 -2.07
C GLN A 109 1.61 3.07 -2.77
N GLY A 110 1.80 3.20 -4.09
CA GLY A 110 2.77 2.43 -4.85
C GLY A 110 4.18 3.00 -4.69
N ASP A 111 5.18 2.24 -5.12
CA ASP A 111 6.59 2.64 -5.01
C ASP A 111 6.94 3.85 -5.89
N GLY A 112 6.38 3.97 -7.09
CA GLY A 112 6.49 5.17 -7.90
C GLY A 112 5.86 6.38 -7.21
N ASP A 113 4.68 6.22 -6.64
CA ASP A 113 3.96 7.28 -5.94
C ASP A 113 4.72 7.74 -4.69
N MET A 114 5.09 6.82 -3.79
CA MET A 114 5.73 7.18 -2.52
C MET A 114 7.21 7.54 -2.68
N VAL A 115 7.97 6.79 -3.49
CA VAL A 115 9.44 6.89 -3.49
C VAL A 115 9.98 7.79 -4.61
N ASN A 116 9.27 7.92 -5.75
CA ASN A 116 9.64 8.91 -6.77
C ASN A 116 9.00 10.27 -6.50
N GLU A 117 7.67 10.29 -6.30
CA GLU A 117 6.90 11.53 -6.25
C GLU A 117 6.78 12.11 -4.83
N GLY A 118 6.90 11.25 -3.79
CA GLY A 118 6.63 11.60 -2.39
C GLY A 118 7.69 11.24 -1.38
N LEU A 119 8.95 11.04 -1.80
CA LEU A 119 10.02 10.62 -0.88
C LEU A 119 10.19 11.59 0.30
N GLN A 120 10.20 12.88 0.03
CA GLN A 120 10.32 13.92 1.07
C GLN A 120 9.13 13.90 2.03
N GLU A 121 7.92 13.66 1.53
CA GLU A 121 6.70 13.66 2.33
C GLU A 121 6.74 12.55 3.39
N VAL A 122 7.08 11.33 2.98
CA VAL A 122 7.14 10.19 3.90
C VAL A 122 8.31 10.31 4.88
N ILE A 123 9.47 10.80 4.43
CA ILE A 123 10.64 11.03 5.31
C ILE A 123 10.29 12.05 6.40
N HIS A 124 9.71 13.20 6.03
CA HIS A 124 9.34 14.22 7.00
C HIS A 124 8.22 13.77 7.93
N THR A 125 7.27 12.97 7.46
CA THR A 125 6.21 12.40 8.28
C THR A 125 6.80 11.44 9.33
N ALA A 126 7.72 10.58 8.91
CA ALA A 126 8.44 9.66 9.80
C ALA A 126 9.36 10.40 10.79
N ALA A 127 10.13 11.39 10.31
CA ALA A 127 11.04 12.16 11.16
C ALA A 127 10.32 12.92 12.28
N ARG A 128 9.09 13.41 12.02
CA ARG A 128 8.25 14.04 13.04
C ARG A 128 7.56 13.05 13.97
N GLY A 129 7.63 11.75 13.70
CA GLY A 129 6.93 10.73 14.48
C GLY A 129 5.40 10.87 14.42
N GLU A 130 4.86 11.32 13.30
CA GLU A 130 3.41 11.47 13.14
C GLU A 130 2.70 10.14 13.39
N ASN A 131 1.63 10.15 14.17
CA ASN A 131 0.91 8.93 14.56
C ASN A 131 0.04 8.39 13.42
N VAL A 132 0.66 7.98 12.33
CA VAL A 132 0.04 7.43 11.12
C VAL A 132 0.78 6.16 10.67
N THR A 133 0.08 5.30 9.93
CA THR A 133 0.69 4.10 9.33
C THR A 133 0.80 4.30 7.82
N CYS A 134 2.02 4.36 7.28
CA CYS A 134 2.26 4.41 5.85
C CYS A 134 2.45 3.00 5.28
N ILE A 135 1.65 2.67 4.26
CA ILE A 135 1.69 1.36 3.57
C ILE A 135 2.15 1.57 2.15
N LEU A 136 3.22 0.88 1.79
CA LEU A 136 3.83 0.90 0.47
C LEU A 136 3.58 -0.42 -0.24
N LEU A 137 2.94 -0.39 -1.41
CA LEU A 137 2.85 -1.51 -2.34
C LEU A 137 4.03 -1.41 -3.30
N ASN A 138 5.04 -2.25 -3.14
CA ASN A 138 6.26 -2.20 -3.93
C ASN A 138 6.33 -3.35 -4.92
N ASN A 139 6.24 -3.03 -6.21
CA ASN A 139 6.43 -3.96 -7.31
C ASN A 139 7.64 -3.59 -8.20
N GLY A 140 8.37 -2.53 -7.86
CA GLY A 140 9.55 -2.06 -8.58
C GLY A 140 9.27 -1.43 -9.94
N VAL A 141 8.01 -1.03 -10.22
CA VAL A 141 7.65 -0.38 -11.49
C VAL A 141 6.46 0.58 -11.32
N PHE A 142 6.36 1.60 -12.16
CA PHE A 142 5.11 2.33 -12.40
C PHE A 142 4.16 1.45 -13.22
N GLY A 143 3.36 0.61 -12.55
CA GLY A 143 2.51 -0.39 -13.19
C GLY A 143 1.47 0.23 -14.14
N GLU A 144 0.72 1.22 -13.65
CA GLU A 144 -0.40 1.83 -14.37
C GLU A 144 0.02 2.49 -15.70
N THR A 145 1.21 3.07 -15.77
CA THR A 145 1.74 3.66 -16.99
C THR A 145 2.46 2.67 -17.92
N GLY A 146 2.40 1.38 -17.60
CA GLY A 146 2.90 0.29 -18.43
C GLY A 146 4.26 -0.27 -18.02
N GLY A 147 4.67 -0.14 -16.77
CA GLY A 147 5.87 -0.79 -16.22
C GLY A 147 7.17 -0.01 -16.42
N HIS A 148 7.15 1.31 -16.21
CA HIS A 148 8.37 2.13 -16.21
C HIS A 148 9.19 1.93 -14.93
N MET A 149 10.48 2.22 -15.01
CA MET A 149 11.42 2.16 -13.89
C MET A 149 11.00 3.13 -12.77
N THR A 150 11.09 2.66 -11.53
CA THR A 150 10.93 3.47 -10.32
C THR A 150 12.25 3.58 -9.55
N ALA A 151 12.23 4.35 -8.48
CA ALA A 151 13.37 4.46 -7.57
C ALA A 151 13.70 3.13 -6.87
N THR A 152 12.73 2.22 -6.71
CA THR A 152 12.88 0.91 -6.06
C THR A 152 13.25 -0.22 -7.03
N THR A 153 13.13 -0.02 -8.34
CA THR A 153 13.51 -1.00 -9.37
C THR A 153 14.91 -1.55 -9.09
N VAL A 154 15.07 -2.86 -9.03
CA VAL A 154 16.38 -3.46 -8.71
C VAL A 154 17.32 -3.46 -9.93
N VAL A 155 18.63 -3.50 -9.68
CA VAL A 155 19.63 -3.57 -10.76
C VAL A 155 19.41 -4.84 -11.59
N GLY A 156 19.43 -4.73 -12.89
CA GLY A 156 19.14 -5.81 -13.83
C GLY A 156 17.65 -6.04 -14.11
N GLN A 157 16.74 -5.44 -13.35
CA GLN A 157 15.30 -5.55 -13.62
C GLN A 157 14.92 -4.81 -14.90
N ARG A 158 14.27 -5.53 -15.81
CA ARG A 158 13.75 -4.97 -17.07
C ARG A 158 12.49 -4.15 -16.79
N THR A 159 12.41 -3.01 -17.45
CA THR A 159 11.24 -2.13 -17.41
C THR A 159 10.98 -1.57 -18.81
N LYS A 160 9.86 -0.88 -19.01
CA LYS A 160 9.49 -0.31 -20.30
C LYS A 160 10.53 0.69 -20.85
N ASN A 161 11.25 1.37 -19.98
CA ASN A 161 12.30 2.35 -20.35
C ASN A 161 13.72 1.87 -20.00
N THR A 162 13.89 0.64 -19.52
CA THR A 162 15.18 -0.04 -19.32
C THR A 162 15.09 -1.47 -19.82
N LEU A 163 15.00 -1.64 -21.15
CA LEU A 163 14.75 -2.95 -21.79
C LEU A 163 15.87 -3.97 -21.56
N ASP A 164 17.10 -3.50 -21.39
CA ASP A 164 18.27 -4.35 -21.07
C ASP A 164 18.47 -4.53 -19.54
N GLY A 165 17.53 -4.01 -18.75
CA GLY A 165 17.61 -3.98 -17.30
C GLY A 165 18.16 -2.66 -16.75
N ARG A 166 17.84 -2.37 -15.47
CA ARG A 166 18.41 -1.19 -14.78
C ARG A 166 19.92 -1.34 -14.66
N ASP A 167 20.67 -0.41 -15.23
CA ASP A 167 22.11 -0.31 -15.06
C ASP A 167 22.45 0.66 -13.91
N ALA A 168 23.25 0.20 -12.96
CA ALA A 168 23.63 1.02 -11.80
C ALA A 168 24.48 2.25 -12.18
N ALA A 169 25.29 2.16 -13.22
CA ALA A 169 26.11 3.28 -13.67
C ALA A 169 25.31 4.39 -14.35
N ALA A 170 24.26 4.02 -15.09
CA ALA A 170 23.41 4.95 -15.82
C ALA A 170 22.21 5.44 -14.96
N HIS A 171 21.64 4.58 -14.11
CA HIS A 171 20.36 4.81 -13.44
C HIS A 171 20.46 4.80 -11.92
N GLY A 172 21.64 4.61 -11.35
CA GLY A 172 21.87 4.49 -9.90
C GLY A 172 21.30 3.20 -9.30
N HIS A 173 21.44 3.08 -7.99
CA HIS A 173 20.98 1.95 -7.20
C HIS A 173 19.54 2.11 -6.70
N PRO A 174 18.82 1.00 -6.41
CA PRO A 174 17.48 1.07 -5.85
C PRO A 174 17.47 1.71 -4.46
N ILE A 175 16.46 2.54 -4.22
CA ILE A 175 16.19 3.09 -2.89
C ILE A 175 15.46 2.03 -2.05
N ARG A 176 16.03 1.67 -0.92
CA ARG A 176 15.41 0.79 0.08
C ARG A 176 14.77 1.66 1.14
N ILE A 177 13.60 2.20 0.81
CA ILE A 177 12.92 3.19 1.63
C ILE A 177 12.63 2.69 3.05
N GLY A 178 12.25 1.42 3.22
CA GLY A 178 12.00 0.84 4.53
C GLY A 178 13.22 0.90 5.46
N ASP A 179 14.43 0.63 4.92
CA ASP A 179 15.68 0.71 5.68
C ASP A 179 16.00 2.17 6.09
N MET A 180 15.72 3.13 5.20
CA MET A 180 15.90 4.56 5.48
C MET A 180 14.94 5.03 6.58
N LEU A 181 13.66 4.70 6.46
CA LEU A 181 12.64 5.08 7.46
C LEU A 181 12.91 4.43 8.82
N ALA A 182 13.37 3.18 8.85
CA ALA A 182 13.73 2.48 10.07
C ALA A 182 14.86 3.17 10.86
N SER A 183 15.76 3.90 10.17
CA SER A 183 16.86 4.64 10.83
C SER A 183 16.42 5.94 11.50
N LEU A 184 15.23 6.45 11.20
CA LEU A 184 14.72 7.69 11.77
C LEU A 184 14.19 7.47 13.20
N GLU A 185 14.52 8.35 14.12
CA GLU A 185 14.09 8.25 15.53
C GLU A 185 12.56 8.28 15.68
N GLY A 186 11.88 9.09 14.88
CA GLY A 186 10.42 9.23 14.90
C GLY A 186 9.65 7.99 14.39
N THR A 187 10.33 7.02 13.77
CA THR A 187 9.72 5.76 13.36
C THR A 187 9.63 4.81 14.55
N ALA A 188 8.41 4.46 14.95
CA ALA A 188 8.16 3.52 16.04
C ALA A 188 8.14 2.06 15.57
N TYR A 189 7.73 1.80 14.32
CA TYR A 189 7.72 0.46 13.73
C TYR A 189 7.97 0.52 12.24
N ALA A 190 8.77 -0.38 11.71
CA ALA A 190 8.99 -0.55 10.27
C ALA A 190 9.16 -2.03 9.92
N ALA A 191 8.50 -2.49 8.86
CA ALA A 191 8.59 -3.86 8.38
C ALA A 191 8.45 -3.95 6.86
N ARG A 192 8.94 -5.07 6.30
CA ARG A 192 8.76 -5.44 4.90
C ARG A 192 8.24 -6.86 4.81
N GLY A 193 7.05 -7.03 4.21
CA GLY A 193 6.42 -8.29 3.90
C GLY A 193 6.28 -8.54 2.40
N ALA A 194 5.60 -9.63 2.03
CA ALA A 194 5.25 -9.96 0.65
C ALA A 194 3.92 -10.71 0.59
N VAL A 195 3.36 -10.85 -0.60
CA VAL A 195 2.12 -11.59 -0.84
C VAL A 195 2.30 -12.70 -1.90
N THR A 196 3.48 -13.31 -1.94
CA THR A 196 3.84 -14.35 -2.93
C THR A 196 3.26 -15.72 -2.63
N ASN A 197 3.07 -16.05 -1.36
CA ASN A 197 2.56 -17.34 -0.90
C ASN A 197 1.87 -17.21 0.45
N ALA A 198 1.16 -18.27 0.90
CA ALA A 198 0.36 -18.25 2.12
C ALA A 198 1.18 -17.94 3.39
N ALA A 199 2.43 -18.37 3.46
CA ALA A 199 3.30 -18.10 4.61
C ALA A 199 3.67 -16.62 4.69
N GLU A 200 4.05 -16.02 3.56
CA GLU A 200 4.37 -14.59 3.48
C GLU A 200 3.13 -13.71 3.67
N VAL A 201 1.97 -14.11 3.14
CA VAL A 201 0.69 -13.44 3.42
C VAL A 201 0.40 -13.42 4.92
N SER A 202 0.54 -14.57 5.60
CA SER A 202 0.33 -14.65 7.05
C SER A 202 1.34 -13.80 7.83
N ARG A 203 2.59 -13.73 7.37
CA ARG A 203 3.63 -12.89 7.95
C ARG A 203 3.33 -11.40 7.76
N THR A 204 2.97 -11.00 6.55
CA THR A 204 2.59 -9.62 6.21
C THR A 204 1.38 -9.17 7.03
N ARG A 205 0.38 -10.05 7.21
CA ARG A 205 -0.77 -9.79 8.07
C ARG A 205 -0.36 -9.43 9.51
N ARG A 206 0.56 -10.18 10.11
CA ARG A 206 1.08 -9.87 11.46
C ARG A 206 1.81 -8.53 11.51
N MET A 207 2.59 -8.20 10.47
CA MET A 207 3.31 -6.92 10.38
C MET A 207 2.34 -5.75 10.29
N LEU A 208 1.31 -5.84 9.44
CA LEU A 208 0.26 -4.82 9.32
C LEU A 208 -0.49 -4.64 10.64
N LYS A 209 -0.85 -5.75 11.30
CA LYS A 209 -1.50 -5.70 12.62
C LYS A 209 -0.63 -4.97 13.64
N ARG A 210 0.64 -5.32 13.74
CA ARG A 210 1.58 -4.67 14.66
C ARG A 210 1.77 -3.18 14.36
N ALA A 211 1.81 -2.79 13.08
CA ALA A 211 1.88 -1.38 12.69
C ALA A 211 0.64 -0.59 13.16
N PHE A 212 -0.54 -1.15 12.98
CA PHE A 212 -1.78 -0.52 13.46
C PHE A 212 -1.89 -0.50 14.99
N GLU A 213 -1.51 -1.57 15.66
CA GLU A 213 -1.43 -1.60 17.12
C GLU A 213 -0.45 -0.55 17.67
N THR A 214 0.65 -0.31 16.97
CA THR A 214 1.63 0.75 17.29
C THR A 214 0.99 2.13 17.17
N GLN A 215 0.26 2.39 16.10
CA GLN A 215 -0.49 3.64 15.92
C GLN A 215 -1.60 3.80 16.96
N LEU A 216 -2.40 2.76 17.21
CA LEU A 216 -3.48 2.79 18.20
C LEU A 216 -2.97 3.04 19.62
N ALA A 217 -1.77 2.59 19.93
CA ALA A 217 -1.07 2.87 21.19
C ALA A 217 -0.44 4.27 21.25
N GLY A 218 -0.58 5.09 20.21
CA GLY A 218 -0.02 6.44 20.16
C GLY A 218 1.51 6.50 20.15
N ARG A 219 2.19 5.43 19.68
CA ARG A 219 3.66 5.34 19.74
C ARG A 219 4.38 6.10 18.63
N GLY A 220 3.66 6.59 17.63
CA GLY A 220 4.20 7.40 16.54
C GLY A 220 4.11 6.71 15.17
N PHE A 221 5.03 7.05 14.28
CA PHE A 221 5.02 6.63 12.88
C PHE A 221 5.27 5.13 12.71
N SER A 222 4.43 4.49 11.90
CA SER A 222 4.59 3.10 11.50
C SER A 222 4.66 2.98 9.97
N PHE A 223 5.47 2.02 9.49
CA PHE A 223 5.67 1.77 8.07
C PHE A 223 5.62 0.28 7.76
N VAL A 224 4.85 -0.10 6.73
CA VAL A 224 4.88 -1.46 6.19
C VAL A 224 5.01 -1.41 4.68
N GLU A 225 6.11 -1.93 4.18
CA GLU A 225 6.31 -2.21 2.77
C GLU A 225 5.82 -3.62 2.46
N VAL A 226 4.94 -3.74 1.46
CA VAL A 226 4.43 -5.02 0.98
C VAL A 226 4.91 -5.21 -0.45
N LEU A 227 5.80 -6.17 -0.66
CA LEU A 227 6.23 -6.56 -1.99
C LEU A 227 5.05 -7.23 -2.71
N THR A 228 4.65 -6.67 -3.84
CA THR A 228 3.52 -7.10 -4.65
C THR A 228 3.96 -7.50 -6.05
N MET A 229 3.36 -8.55 -6.60
CA MET A 229 3.69 -9.03 -7.94
C MET A 229 3.07 -8.11 -9.01
N CYS A 230 3.85 -7.83 -10.07
CA CYS A 230 3.38 -7.14 -11.27
C CYS A 230 3.87 -7.86 -12.54
N PRO A 231 3.36 -9.07 -12.85
CA PRO A 231 3.85 -9.86 -13.99
C PRO A 231 3.83 -9.10 -15.32
N THR A 232 2.77 -8.32 -15.56
CA THR A 232 2.63 -7.48 -16.76
C THR A 232 3.74 -6.42 -16.83
N GLY A 233 4.02 -5.71 -15.75
CA GLY A 233 5.08 -4.69 -15.71
C GLY A 233 6.48 -5.26 -15.70
N TRP A 234 6.63 -6.54 -15.32
CA TRP A 234 7.91 -7.27 -15.35
C TRP A 234 8.13 -8.03 -16.65
N PHE A 235 7.16 -8.05 -17.56
CA PHE A 235 7.22 -8.82 -18.83
C PHE A 235 7.46 -10.32 -18.62
N VAL A 236 6.83 -10.90 -17.60
CA VAL A 236 6.88 -12.33 -17.27
C VAL A 236 5.49 -12.95 -17.31
N PRO A 237 5.38 -14.27 -17.61
CA PRO A 237 4.12 -14.98 -17.47
C PRO A 237 3.58 -14.88 -16.04
N THR A 238 2.26 -14.82 -15.90
CA THR A 238 1.58 -14.69 -14.59
C THR A 238 2.02 -15.75 -13.59
N ALA A 239 2.18 -17.00 -14.05
CA ALA A 239 2.60 -18.12 -13.19
C ALA A 239 4.04 -17.97 -12.64
N GLU A 240 4.88 -17.17 -13.29
CA GLU A 240 6.26 -16.93 -12.86
C GLU A 240 6.39 -15.75 -11.87
N GLY A 241 5.31 -15.02 -11.59
CA GLY A 241 5.32 -13.87 -10.69
C GLY A 241 5.92 -14.16 -9.31
N PRO A 242 5.51 -15.21 -8.59
CA PRO A 242 6.10 -15.59 -7.31
C PRO A 242 7.60 -15.87 -7.38
N ASP A 243 8.03 -16.69 -8.35
CA ASP A 243 9.45 -17.02 -8.53
C ASP A 243 10.29 -15.80 -8.93
N TYR A 244 9.73 -14.90 -9.72
CA TYR A 244 10.39 -13.64 -10.06
C TYR A 244 10.59 -12.77 -8.81
N MET A 245 9.56 -12.64 -7.98
CA MET A 245 9.66 -11.93 -6.71
C MET A 245 10.81 -12.47 -5.87
N ASP A 246 10.86 -13.79 -5.68
CA ASP A 246 11.85 -14.44 -4.82
C ASP A 246 13.29 -14.36 -5.39
N ARG A 247 13.45 -14.39 -6.69
CA ARG A 247 14.79 -14.32 -7.33
C ARG A 247 15.30 -12.89 -7.54
N VAL A 248 14.42 -11.94 -7.78
CA VAL A 248 14.79 -10.58 -8.24
C VAL A 248 14.58 -9.54 -7.15
N MET A 249 13.42 -9.51 -6.52
CA MET A 249 13.06 -8.43 -5.59
C MET A 249 13.56 -8.71 -4.17
N THR A 250 13.28 -9.89 -3.61
CA THR A 250 13.58 -10.19 -2.20
C THR A 250 15.07 -10.21 -1.84
N PRO A 251 16.01 -10.51 -2.74
CA PRO A 251 17.44 -10.39 -2.40
C PRO A 251 17.88 -8.95 -2.09
N VAL A 252 17.22 -7.96 -2.68
CA VAL A 252 17.49 -6.53 -2.47
C VAL A 252 16.58 -5.94 -1.40
N HIS A 253 15.28 -6.21 -1.52
CA HIS A 253 14.24 -5.79 -0.58
C HIS A 253 13.95 -6.92 0.41
N ARG A 254 14.86 -7.16 1.37
CA ARG A 254 14.78 -8.30 2.29
C ARG A 254 13.55 -8.21 3.19
N ILE A 255 12.76 -9.30 3.21
CA ILE A 255 11.56 -9.42 4.05
C ILE A 255 11.97 -9.54 5.53
N GLY A 256 11.32 -8.76 6.39
CA GLY A 256 11.56 -8.80 7.83
C GLY A 256 11.06 -7.57 8.57
N GLU A 257 11.12 -7.61 9.90
CA GLU A 257 11.00 -6.40 10.70
C GLU A 257 12.31 -5.61 10.60
N LEU A 258 12.19 -4.33 10.31
CA LEU A 258 13.31 -3.40 10.10
C LEU A 258 13.55 -2.55 11.35
N LYS A 259 12.45 -2.28 12.10
CA LYS A 259 12.45 -1.61 13.41
C LYS A 259 11.26 -2.06 14.24
N SER A 260 11.44 -2.32 15.53
CA SER A 260 10.41 -2.83 16.45
C SER A 260 10.49 -2.20 17.84
#